data_7576c8aae294b1c8c12124f181f4656a
#
_entry.id   7576c8aae294b1c8c12124f181f4656a
#
_cell.length_a   1.000
_cell.length_b   1.000
_cell.length_c   1.000
_cell.angle_alpha   90.00
_cell.angle_beta   90.00
_cell.angle_gamma   90.00
#
_symmetry.space_group_name_H-M   'P 1'
#
loop_
_entity.id
_entity.type
_entity.pdbx_description
1 polymer ?
#
loop_
_entity_poly.entity_id
_entity_poly.type
_entity_poly.pdbx_seq_one_letter_code
_entity_poly.pdbx_strand_id
1 'polypeptide(L)'
;MRDDLPPMKELKNWRELSYKFLIFGMGQYIILTSIAMVFYSGGTLVNPLSHGYDFWGNLFSDLGRIIALSGEPNTISFIIFTITALIFAFSFLPFTLALPKLFMGKEAQYKLILIGTGVGVLTIASLLGTVLTPWDLFYNMHLLFSNLFNILGSLVLLFYALAILYNNDYPNFYAYIYVSILVFGLIYTFTLLFLPKVVSIEIITVQATMQKISQYAFISCFIIQAHGALNREKINIDNKY
;
A
#
# COMPACT_ATOMS: atom_id res chain seq x y z
N MET A 1 36.41 14.16 -13.26
CA MET A 1 35.05 14.27 -12.77
C MET A 1 34.30 12.92 -12.94
N ARG A 2 34.89 11.83 -12.40
CA ARG A 2 34.34 10.45 -12.41
C ARG A 2 34.54 9.71 -11.09
N ASP A 3 35.16 10.35 -10.09
CA ASP A 3 35.59 9.69 -8.84
C ASP A 3 34.61 9.84 -7.68
N ASP A 4 33.47 10.51 -7.86
CA ASP A 4 32.50 10.81 -6.79
C ASP A 4 31.28 9.86 -6.77
N LEU A 5 31.28 8.77 -7.54
CA LEU A 5 30.22 7.76 -7.46
C LEU A 5 30.52 6.82 -6.29
N PRO A 6 29.57 6.60 -5.37
CA PRO A 6 29.74 5.64 -4.29
C PRO A 6 30.08 4.26 -4.86
N PRO A 7 30.97 3.49 -4.18
CA PRO A 7 31.40 2.20 -4.68
C PRO A 7 30.19 1.28 -4.97
N MET A 8 30.27 0.52 -6.07
CA MET A 8 29.15 -0.32 -6.55
C MET A 8 28.54 -1.23 -5.47
N LYS A 9 29.32 -1.60 -4.45
CA LYS A 9 28.89 -2.38 -3.29
C LYS A 9 27.88 -1.63 -2.41
N GLU A 10 28.07 -0.32 -2.22
CA GLU A 10 27.14 0.53 -1.44
C GLU A 10 25.83 0.78 -2.19
N LEU A 11 25.92 1.01 -3.51
CA LEU A 11 24.75 1.17 -4.38
C LEU A 11 23.88 -0.08 -4.44
N LYS A 12 24.45 -1.26 -4.26
CA LYS A 12 23.74 -2.52 -4.18
C LYS A 12 23.06 -2.68 -2.82
N ASN A 13 23.76 -2.38 -1.75
CA ASN A 13 23.24 -2.58 -0.39
C ASN A 13 21.95 -1.79 -0.14
N TRP A 14 21.83 -0.54 -0.63
CA TRP A 14 20.62 0.24 -0.41
C TRP A 14 19.40 -0.33 -1.13
N ARG A 15 19.55 -0.91 -2.33
CA ARG A 15 18.44 -1.52 -3.08
C ARG A 15 17.93 -2.79 -2.39
N GLU A 16 18.83 -3.67 -1.98
CA GLU A 16 18.44 -4.85 -1.19
C GLU A 16 17.77 -4.44 0.13
N LEU A 17 18.29 -3.42 0.79
CA LEU A 17 17.69 -2.88 2.01
C LEU A 17 16.31 -2.30 1.75
N SER A 18 16.11 -1.62 0.61
CA SER A 18 14.81 -1.07 0.19
C SER A 18 13.74 -2.15 0.03
N TYR A 19 14.08 -3.27 -0.60
CA TYR A 19 13.17 -4.40 -0.76
C TYR A 19 12.85 -5.07 0.58
N LYS A 20 13.86 -5.26 1.43
CA LYS A 20 13.68 -5.82 2.79
C LYS A 20 12.85 -4.88 3.66
N PHE A 21 13.05 -3.57 3.54
CA PHE A 21 12.28 -2.57 4.28
C PHE A 21 10.80 -2.57 3.86
N LEU A 22 10.49 -2.77 2.57
CA LEU A 22 9.11 -2.94 2.14
C LEU A 22 8.49 -4.20 2.77
N ILE A 23 9.18 -5.35 2.74
CA ILE A 23 8.69 -6.60 3.37
C ILE A 23 8.42 -6.37 4.87
N PHE A 24 9.32 -5.70 5.57
CA PHE A 24 9.13 -5.32 6.98
C PHE A 24 7.91 -4.41 7.15
N GLY A 25 7.76 -3.37 6.30
CA GLY A 25 6.61 -2.46 6.30
C GLY A 25 5.28 -3.18 6.12
N MET A 26 5.24 -4.20 5.25
CA MET A 26 4.06 -5.04 5.05
C MET A 26 3.75 -5.92 6.28
N GLY A 27 4.77 -6.59 6.81
CA GLY A 27 4.60 -7.50 7.96
C GLY A 27 4.19 -6.76 9.24
N GLN A 28 4.85 -5.63 9.55
CA GLN A 28 4.50 -4.83 10.72
C GLN A 28 3.08 -4.25 10.62
N TYR A 29 2.62 -3.91 9.40
CA TYR A 29 1.26 -3.41 9.22
C TYR A 29 0.22 -4.44 9.68
N ILE A 30 0.36 -5.70 9.31
CA ILE A 30 -0.56 -6.77 9.74
C ILE A 30 -0.55 -6.90 11.26
N ILE A 31 0.63 -6.97 11.87
CA ILE A 31 0.78 -7.20 13.31
C ILE A 31 0.21 -6.02 14.12
N LEU A 32 0.66 -4.80 13.78
CA LEU A 32 0.31 -3.63 14.58
C LEU A 32 -1.13 -3.16 14.35
N THR A 33 -1.71 -3.33 13.15
CA THR A 33 -3.16 -3.10 12.96
C THR A 33 -4.00 -4.08 13.77
N SER A 34 -3.57 -5.36 13.87
CA SER A 34 -4.24 -6.33 14.74
C SER A 34 -4.18 -5.92 16.21
N ILE A 35 -3.05 -5.38 16.66
CA ILE A 35 -2.93 -4.82 18.03
C ILE A 35 -3.84 -3.58 18.19
N ALA A 36 -3.86 -2.67 17.19
CA ALA A 36 -4.74 -1.49 17.23
C ALA A 36 -6.23 -1.88 17.35
N MET A 37 -6.65 -2.98 16.68
CA MET A 37 -8.02 -3.51 16.80
C MET A 37 -8.36 -3.91 18.24
N VAL A 38 -7.41 -4.50 18.96
CA VAL A 38 -7.62 -4.90 20.38
C VAL A 38 -7.86 -3.67 21.26
N PHE A 39 -7.24 -2.54 20.96
CA PHE A 39 -7.34 -1.30 21.72
C PHE A 39 -8.40 -0.31 21.19
N TYR A 40 -9.16 -0.68 20.17
CA TYR A 40 -10.21 0.18 19.63
C TYR A 40 -11.36 0.37 20.63
N SER A 41 -11.77 1.63 20.85
CA SER A 41 -12.73 1.99 21.92
C SER A 41 -14.19 1.67 21.58
N GLY A 42 -14.46 1.02 20.46
CA GLY A 42 -15.78 0.48 20.12
C GLY A 42 -16.61 1.33 19.18
N GLY A 43 -17.79 0.79 18.88
CA GLY A 43 -18.75 1.35 17.94
C GLY A 43 -18.49 0.95 16.49
N THR A 44 -19.58 0.82 15.75
CA THR A 44 -19.61 0.78 14.28
C THR A 44 -20.51 1.88 13.75
N LEU A 45 -20.48 2.15 12.44
CA LEU A 45 -21.38 3.15 11.82
C LEU A 45 -22.86 2.84 12.00
N VAL A 46 -23.22 1.54 12.19
CA VAL A 46 -24.61 1.09 12.34
C VAL A 46 -24.96 0.73 13.78
N ASN A 47 -23.99 0.49 14.65
CA ASN A 47 -24.18 0.19 16.06
C ASN A 47 -23.10 0.88 16.91
N PRO A 48 -23.32 2.14 17.34
CA PRO A 48 -22.37 2.85 18.21
C PRO A 48 -22.15 2.19 19.59
N LEU A 49 -23.05 1.31 20.02
CA LEU A 49 -22.94 0.63 21.32
C LEU A 49 -22.15 -0.69 21.25
N SER A 50 -21.65 -1.10 20.08
CA SER A 50 -20.84 -2.31 19.97
C SER A 50 -19.50 -2.18 20.70
N HIS A 51 -19.08 -3.26 21.38
CA HIS A 51 -17.81 -3.29 22.10
C HIS A 51 -16.64 -3.60 21.18
N GLY A 52 -15.56 -2.82 21.30
CA GLY A 52 -14.31 -3.07 20.58
C GLY A 52 -14.45 -2.95 19.06
N TYR A 53 -13.47 -3.49 18.33
CA TYR A 53 -13.43 -3.48 16.88
C TYR A 53 -14.20 -4.67 16.28
N ASP A 54 -15.25 -4.38 15.53
CA ASP A 54 -15.93 -5.39 14.72
C ASP A 54 -15.19 -5.54 13.37
N PHE A 55 -14.56 -6.71 13.19
CA PHE A 55 -13.76 -6.97 11.99
C PHE A 55 -14.54 -6.82 10.68
N TRP A 56 -15.84 -7.13 10.68
CA TRP A 56 -16.69 -7.05 9.49
C TRP A 56 -17.50 -5.76 9.39
N GLY A 57 -17.63 -5.02 10.50
CA GLY A 57 -18.42 -3.79 10.58
C GLY A 57 -17.60 -2.51 10.60
N ASN A 58 -16.31 -2.57 10.99
CA ASN A 58 -15.42 -1.41 11.00
C ASN A 58 -14.48 -1.39 9.79
N LEU A 59 -14.14 -0.19 9.32
CA LEU A 59 -13.06 0.05 8.36
C LEU A 59 -11.69 0.07 9.07
N PHE A 60 -10.60 -0.16 8.34
CA PHE A 60 -9.25 0.08 8.88
C PHE A 60 -9.05 1.55 9.30
N SER A 61 -9.65 2.49 8.57
CA SER A 61 -9.59 3.92 8.89
C SER A 61 -10.25 4.27 10.22
N ASP A 62 -11.15 3.44 10.74
CA ASP A 62 -11.76 3.65 12.06
C ASP A 62 -10.71 3.54 13.17
N LEU A 63 -9.68 2.69 13.01
CA LEU A 63 -8.55 2.60 13.94
C LEU A 63 -7.79 3.92 14.08
N GLY A 64 -7.75 4.72 13.00
CA GLY A 64 -7.10 6.03 12.93
C GLY A 64 -8.00 7.21 13.34
N ARG A 65 -9.16 6.98 13.91
CA ARG A 65 -10.03 8.04 14.48
C ARG A 65 -9.49 8.48 15.83
N ILE A 66 -9.62 9.76 16.14
CA ILE A 66 -9.29 10.29 17.48
C ILE A 66 -10.41 9.96 18.47
N ILE A 67 -11.67 10.08 18.01
CA ILE A 67 -12.86 9.63 18.74
C ILE A 67 -13.44 8.42 18.00
N ALA A 68 -13.59 7.31 18.71
CA ALA A 68 -14.18 6.08 18.15
C ALA A 68 -15.65 6.30 17.75
N LEU A 69 -16.22 5.37 17.02
CA LEU A 69 -17.63 5.41 16.63
C LEU A 69 -18.58 5.25 17.80
N SER A 70 -18.10 4.73 18.94
CA SER A 70 -18.82 4.73 20.25
C SER A 70 -18.94 6.12 20.87
N GLY A 71 -18.20 7.11 20.43
CA GLY A 71 -18.07 8.43 21.07
C GLY A 71 -16.94 8.51 22.11
N GLU A 72 -16.28 7.41 22.43
CA GLU A 72 -15.18 7.35 23.39
C GLU A 72 -13.81 7.74 22.77
N PRO A 73 -12.87 8.28 23.58
CA PRO A 73 -11.51 8.55 23.11
C PRO A 73 -10.81 7.27 22.59
N ASN A 74 -10.23 7.33 21.41
CA ASN A 74 -9.57 6.17 20.75
C ASN A 74 -8.03 6.29 20.74
N THR A 75 -7.47 6.89 21.77
CA THR A 75 -6.07 7.35 21.80
C THR A 75 -5.06 6.24 21.50
N ILE A 76 -5.19 5.05 22.12
CA ILE A 76 -4.20 3.98 21.97
C ILE A 76 -4.25 3.39 20.57
N SER A 77 -5.44 3.05 20.07
CA SER A 77 -5.63 2.53 18.70
C SER A 77 -5.16 3.55 17.66
N PHE A 78 -5.54 4.82 17.82
CA PHE A 78 -5.12 5.93 16.95
C PHE A 78 -3.59 6.04 16.83
N ILE A 79 -2.88 6.05 17.96
CA ILE A 79 -1.41 6.18 17.96
C ILE A 79 -0.76 4.97 17.27
N ILE A 80 -1.17 3.75 17.66
CA ILE A 80 -0.63 2.51 17.07
C ILE A 80 -0.89 2.48 15.57
N PHE A 81 -2.12 2.74 15.14
CA PHE A 81 -2.49 2.72 13.73
C PHE A 81 -1.77 3.79 12.92
N THR A 82 -1.67 5.03 13.44
CA THR A 82 -0.99 6.13 12.75
C THR A 82 0.49 5.82 12.54
N ILE A 83 1.22 5.37 13.58
CA ILE A 83 2.63 4.97 13.45
C ILE A 83 2.78 3.83 12.44
N THR A 84 1.92 2.82 12.55
CA THR A 84 1.89 1.67 11.64
C THR A 84 1.72 2.09 10.18
N ALA A 85 0.74 2.96 9.92
CA ALA A 85 0.43 3.43 8.57
C ALA A 85 1.51 4.36 8.01
N LEU A 86 2.20 5.15 8.85
CA LEU A 86 3.35 5.95 8.45
C LEU A 86 4.53 5.05 8.04
N ILE A 87 4.89 4.04 8.84
CA ILE A 87 5.95 3.09 8.50
C ILE A 87 5.61 2.35 7.20
N PHE A 88 4.36 1.92 7.05
CA PHE A 88 3.85 1.28 5.84
C PHE A 88 4.02 2.19 4.62
N ALA A 89 3.57 3.43 4.68
CA ALA A 89 3.67 4.40 3.58
C ALA A 89 5.14 4.69 3.22
N PHE A 90 5.99 4.97 4.21
CA PHE A 90 7.41 5.25 3.98
C PHE A 90 8.19 4.05 3.44
N SER A 91 7.76 2.81 3.71
CA SER A 91 8.43 1.63 3.18
C SER A 91 8.35 1.50 1.66
N PHE A 92 7.33 2.10 1.03
CA PHE A 92 7.20 2.12 -0.43
C PHE A 92 8.19 3.05 -1.12
N LEU A 93 8.62 4.15 -0.49
CA LEU A 93 9.43 5.15 -1.16
C LEU A 93 10.78 4.58 -1.66
N PRO A 94 11.61 3.95 -0.82
CA PRO A 94 12.87 3.38 -1.29
C PRO A 94 12.64 2.22 -2.28
N PHE A 95 11.61 1.40 -2.12
CA PHE A 95 11.24 0.36 -3.07
C PHE A 95 10.94 0.94 -4.45
N THR A 96 10.07 1.95 -4.52
CA THR A 96 9.63 2.62 -5.75
C THR A 96 10.83 3.25 -6.48
N LEU A 97 11.78 3.82 -5.75
CA LEU A 97 13.00 4.42 -6.32
C LEU A 97 14.05 3.37 -6.75
N ALA A 98 14.07 2.20 -6.11
CA ALA A 98 15.00 1.12 -6.44
C ALA A 98 14.57 0.32 -7.68
N LEU A 99 13.28 0.11 -7.87
CA LEU A 99 12.71 -0.78 -8.88
C LEU A 99 13.16 -0.48 -10.32
N PRO A 100 13.22 0.79 -10.80
CA PRO A 100 13.66 1.11 -12.15
C PRO A 100 15.06 0.58 -12.50
N LYS A 101 15.92 0.40 -11.52
CA LYS A 101 17.29 -0.10 -11.74
C LYS A 101 17.34 -1.53 -12.28
N LEU A 102 16.29 -2.32 -12.07
CA LEU A 102 16.18 -3.66 -12.64
C LEU A 102 15.85 -3.67 -14.13
N PHE A 103 15.44 -2.53 -14.69
CA PHE A 103 15.03 -2.37 -16.09
C PHE A 103 16.02 -1.55 -16.92
N MET A 104 17.16 -1.18 -16.36
CA MET A 104 18.20 -0.44 -17.10
C MET A 104 18.71 -1.24 -18.32
N GLY A 105 18.89 -0.54 -19.44
CA GLY A 105 19.31 -1.16 -20.70
C GLY A 105 18.17 -1.61 -21.62
N LYS A 106 16.89 -1.47 -21.18
CA LYS A 106 15.69 -1.80 -21.94
C LYS A 106 14.79 -0.56 -22.06
N GLU A 107 14.98 0.22 -23.11
CA GLU A 107 14.46 1.59 -23.21
C GLU A 107 12.94 1.71 -22.98
N ALA A 108 12.12 0.89 -23.64
CA ALA A 108 10.66 0.96 -23.51
C ALA A 108 10.19 0.57 -22.10
N GLN A 109 10.72 -0.52 -21.56
CA GLN A 109 10.39 -1.02 -20.20
C GLN A 109 10.86 -0.03 -19.14
N TYR A 110 12.04 0.55 -19.32
CA TYR A 110 12.59 1.57 -18.44
C TYR A 110 11.71 2.83 -18.40
N LYS A 111 11.21 3.28 -19.55
CA LYS A 111 10.27 4.41 -19.62
C LYS A 111 8.97 4.12 -18.87
N LEU A 112 8.38 2.92 -19.06
CA LEU A 112 7.15 2.51 -18.36
C LEU A 112 7.35 2.48 -16.85
N ILE A 113 8.45 1.88 -16.38
CA ILE A 113 8.73 1.79 -14.94
C ILE A 113 9.01 3.17 -14.33
N LEU A 114 9.65 4.08 -15.06
CA LEU A 114 9.88 5.46 -14.61
C LEU A 114 8.58 6.25 -14.49
N ILE A 115 7.65 6.11 -15.44
CA ILE A 115 6.31 6.71 -15.33
C ILE A 115 5.61 6.17 -14.11
N GLY A 116 5.59 4.84 -13.94
CA GLY A 116 5.03 4.18 -12.76
C GLY A 116 5.68 4.64 -11.46
N THR A 117 7.00 4.89 -11.45
CA THR A 117 7.72 5.43 -10.29
C THR A 117 7.27 6.86 -9.97
N GLY A 118 7.16 7.74 -10.96
CA GLY A 118 6.66 9.10 -10.75
C GLY A 118 5.24 9.13 -10.17
N VAL A 119 4.34 8.33 -10.75
CA VAL A 119 2.98 8.15 -10.22
C VAL A 119 3.03 7.53 -8.82
N GLY A 120 3.96 6.59 -8.57
CA GLY A 120 4.15 5.94 -7.27
C GLY A 120 4.52 6.92 -6.16
N VAL A 121 5.36 7.90 -6.44
CA VAL A 121 5.68 8.96 -5.46
C VAL A 121 4.42 9.78 -5.10
N LEU A 122 3.59 10.11 -6.09
CA LEU A 122 2.32 10.80 -5.85
C LEU A 122 1.33 9.91 -5.07
N THR A 123 1.33 8.61 -5.35
CA THR A 123 0.53 7.62 -4.61
C THR A 123 0.94 7.57 -3.14
N ILE A 124 2.25 7.56 -2.84
CA ILE A 124 2.77 7.59 -1.47
C ILE A 124 2.39 8.90 -0.77
N ALA A 125 2.49 10.03 -1.45
CA ALA A 125 2.05 11.32 -0.90
C ALA A 125 0.54 11.31 -0.58
N SER A 126 -0.29 10.71 -1.43
CA SER A 126 -1.73 10.55 -1.18
C SER A 126 -2.01 9.62 0.00
N LEU A 127 -1.25 8.53 0.13
CA LEU A 127 -1.35 7.63 1.29
C LEU A 127 -0.98 8.35 2.59
N LEU A 128 0.11 9.13 2.60
CA LEU A 128 0.49 9.96 3.75
C LEU A 128 -0.59 10.99 4.07
N GLY A 129 -1.18 11.63 3.06
CA GLY A 129 -2.33 12.53 3.22
C GLY A 129 -3.51 11.83 3.90
N THR A 130 -3.83 10.59 3.49
CA THR A 130 -4.90 9.79 4.12
C THR A 130 -4.60 9.52 5.60
N VAL A 131 -3.35 9.14 5.93
CA VAL A 131 -2.92 8.84 7.31
C VAL A 131 -2.96 10.08 8.20
N LEU A 132 -2.56 11.23 7.68
CA LEU A 132 -2.47 12.50 8.42
C LEU A 132 -3.79 13.26 8.52
N THR A 133 -4.85 12.76 7.91
CA THR A 133 -6.19 13.35 7.97
C THR A 133 -7.17 12.37 8.63
N PRO A 134 -7.20 12.25 9.97
CA PRO A 134 -8.18 11.41 10.66
C PRO A 134 -9.59 11.71 10.16
N TRP A 135 -10.32 10.64 9.80
CA TRP A 135 -11.61 10.75 9.14
C TRP A 135 -12.66 11.53 10.01
N ASP A 136 -12.62 11.38 11.33
CA ASP A 136 -13.54 12.07 12.24
C ASP A 136 -13.32 13.59 12.30
N LEU A 137 -12.11 14.07 12.00
CA LEU A 137 -11.79 15.50 11.97
C LEU A 137 -11.76 16.08 10.56
N PHE A 138 -11.26 15.32 9.57
CA PHE A 138 -10.97 15.81 8.23
C PHE A 138 -11.63 14.96 7.14
N TYR A 139 -12.92 14.63 7.30
CA TYR A 139 -13.67 13.71 6.44
C TYR A 139 -13.42 13.91 4.93
N ASN A 140 -13.63 15.13 4.41
CA ASN A 140 -13.50 15.41 2.98
C ASN A 140 -12.06 15.24 2.48
N MET A 141 -11.07 15.65 3.28
CA MET A 141 -9.65 15.50 2.93
C MET A 141 -9.21 14.03 2.99
N HIS A 142 -9.67 13.29 3.99
CA HIS A 142 -9.45 11.85 4.08
C HIS A 142 -9.98 11.11 2.85
N LEU A 143 -11.22 11.40 2.43
CA LEU A 143 -11.79 10.82 1.22
C LEU A 143 -11.05 11.22 -0.05
N LEU A 144 -10.64 12.50 -0.17
CA LEU A 144 -9.87 12.96 -1.31
C LEU A 144 -8.56 12.18 -1.44
N PHE A 145 -7.75 12.13 -0.38
CA PHE A 145 -6.47 11.45 -0.39
C PHE A 145 -6.61 9.94 -0.56
N SER A 146 -7.61 9.32 0.06
CA SER A 146 -7.90 7.90 -0.10
C SER A 146 -8.29 7.54 -1.55
N ASN A 147 -9.14 8.35 -2.18
CA ASN A 147 -9.51 8.16 -3.59
C ASN A 147 -8.31 8.38 -4.52
N LEU A 148 -7.49 9.40 -4.28
CA LEU A 148 -6.27 9.63 -5.03
C LEU A 148 -5.30 8.45 -4.89
N PHE A 149 -5.11 7.92 -3.68
CA PHE A 149 -4.30 6.73 -3.42
C PHE A 149 -4.78 5.54 -4.25
N ASN A 150 -6.09 5.26 -4.29
CA ASN A 150 -6.66 4.15 -5.04
C ASN A 150 -6.48 4.32 -6.56
N ILE A 151 -6.76 5.52 -7.08
CA ILE A 151 -6.67 5.80 -8.53
C ILE A 151 -5.20 5.77 -8.99
N LEU A 152 -4.33 6.52 -8.31
CA LEU A 152 -2.91 6.59 -8.66
C LEU A 152 -2.22 5.23 -8.45
N GLY A 153 -2.56 4.51 -7.38
CA GLY A 153 -2.08 3.16 -7.11
C GLY A 153 -2.45 2.19 -8.23
N SER A 154 -3.67 2.27 -8.76
CA SER A 154 -4.08 1.48 -9.92
C SER A 154 -3.24 1.75 -11.15
N LEU A 155 -2.87 3.01 -11.40
CA LEU A 155 -1.96 3.38 -12.50
C LEU A 155 -0.54 2.84 -12.28
N VAL A 156 -0.03 2.87 -11.04
CA VAL A 156 1.28 2.26 -10.70
C VAL A 156 1.28 0.78 -11.04
N LEU A 157 0.25 0.04 -10.58
CA LEU A 157 0.13 -1.40 -10.84
C LEU A 157 0.10 -1.70 -12.35
N LEU A 158 -0.64 -0.88 -13.12
CA LEU A 158 -0.71 -1.00 -14.59
C LEU A 158 0.66 -0.79 -15.23
N PHE A 159 1.35 0.32 -14.93
CA PHE A 159 2.66 0.62 -15.54
C PHE A 159 3.72 -0.42 -15.16
N TYR A 160 3.73 -0.90 -13.92
CA TYR A 160 4.66 -1.93 -13.48
C TYR A 160 4.35 -3.28 -14.12
N ALA A 161 3.07 -3.66 -14.25
CA ALA A 161 2.67 -4.86 -14.98
C ALA A 161 3.12 -4.82 -16.44
N LEU A 162 2.85 -3.71 -17.15
CA LEU A 162 3.26 -3.53 -18.54
C LEU A 162 4.79 -3.58 -18.70
N ALA A 163 5.54 -2.92 -17.83
CA ALA A 163 7.00 -2.94 -17.86
C ALA A 163 7.56 -4.38 -17.75
N ILE A 164 6.95 -5.21 -16.89
CA ILE A 164 7.34 -6.61 -16.73
C ILE A 164 6.90 -7.45 -17.94
N LEU A 165 5.66 -7.31 -18.42
CA LEU A 165 5.15 -8.07 -19.57
C LEU A 165 5.97 -7.86 -20.84
N TYR A 166 6.48 -6.65 -21.06
CA TYR A 166 7.36 -6.34 -22.18
C TYR A 166 8.83 -6.76 -21.93
N ASN A 167 9.18 -7.30 -20.77
CA ASN A 167 10.54 -7.68 -20.42
C ASN A 167 10.72 -9.21 -20.41
N ASN A 168 11.26 -9.76 -21.50
CA ASN A 168 11.49 -11.22 -21.65
C ASN A 168 12.41 -11.83 -20.56
N ASP A 169 13.22 -11.02 -19.88
CA ASP A 169 14.11 -11.50 -18.82
C ASP A 169 13.45 -11.46 -17.45
N TYR A 170 12.24 -10.90 -17.32
CA TYR A 170 11.50 -10.85 -16.06
C TYR A 170 10.30 -11.81 -16.12
N PRO A 171 10.12 -12.73 -15.15
CA PRO A 171 9.00 -13.68 -15.21
C PRO A 171 7.64 -12.98 -15.21
N ASN A 172 6.78 -13.32 -16.17
CA ASN A 172 5.43 -12.75 -16.31
C ASN A 172 4.53 -13.01 -15.09
N PHE A 173 4.88 -13.99 -14.27
CA PHE A 173 4.21 -14.26 -12.99
C PHE A 173 4.04 -12.99 -12.14
N TYR A 174 5.07 -12.15 -12.04
CA TYR A 174 5.01 -10.92 -11.26
C TYR A 174 4.07 -9.87 -11.89
N ALA A 175 4.00 -9.82 -13.22
CA ALA A 175 3.03 -8.97 -13.90
C ALA A 175 1.59 -9.42 -13.64
N TYR A 176 1.32 -10.73 -13.71
CA TYR A 176 -0.03 -11.27 -13.45
C TYR A 176 -0.49 -11.00 -12.02
N ILE A 177 0.41 -10.99 -11.04
CA ILE A 177 0.09 -10.59 -9.67
C ILE A 177 -0.32 -9.11 -9.63
N TYR A 178 0.42 -8.20 -10.28
CA TYR A 178 0.03 -6.79 -10.36
C TYR A 178 -1.34 -6.62 -11.04
N VAL A 179 -1.59 -7.31 -12.15
CA VAL A 179 -2.88 -7.27 -12.85
C VAL A 179 -4.02 -7.77 -11.94
N SER A 180 -3.80 -8.87 -11.20
CA SER A 180 -4.81 -9.39 -10.28
C SER A 180 -5.19 -8.35 -9.22
N ILE A 181 -4.21 -7.70 -8.60
CA ILE A 181 -4.46 -6.67 -7.58
C ILE A 181 -5.07 -5.40 -8.20
N LEU A 182 -4.68 -5.05 -9.42
CA LEU A 182 -5.32 -3.97 -10.18
C LEU A 182 -6.83 -4.22 -10.34
N VAL A 183 -7.22 -5.43 -10.73
CA VAL A 183 -8.64 -5.80 -10.87
C VAL A 183 -9.37 -5.71 -9.53
N PHE A 184 -8.80 -6.27 -8.47
CA PHE A 184 -9.37 -6.15 -7.11
C PHE A 184 -9.50 -4.69 -6.65
N GLY A 185 -8.47 -3.88 -6.87
CA GLY A 185 -8.46 -2.46 -6.52
C GLY A 185 -9.52 -1.66 -7.29
N LEU A 186 -9.72 -1.96 -8.58
CA LEU A 186 -10.77 -1.33 -9.39
C LEU A 186 -12.16 -1.71 -8.90
N ILE A 187 -12.40 -2.99 -8.56
CA ILE A 187 -13.67 -3.45 -7.98
C ILE A 187 -13.93 -2.72 -6.65
N TYR A 188 -12.92 -2.65 -5.77
CA TYR A 188 -13.05 -1.93 -4.50
C TYR A 188 -13.32 -0.43 -4.72
N THR A 189 -12.59 0.22 -5.60
CA THR A 189 -12.82 1.64 -5.95
C THR A 189 -14.22 1.86 -6.49
N PHE A 190 -14.71 0.95 -7.34
CA PHE A 190 -16.09 0.99 -7.86
C PHE A 190 -17.11 0.90 -6.72
N THR A 191 -16.90 -0.01 -5.75
CA THR A 191 -17.80 -0.10 -4.58
C THR A 191 -17.82 1.18 -3.76
N LEU A 192 -16.68 1.85 -3.57
CA LEU A 192 -16.60 3.12 -2.84
C LEU A 192 -17.34 4.28 -3.54
N LEU A 193 -17.28 4.31 -4.87
CA LEU A 193 -17.85 5.42 -5.66
C LEU A 193 -19.33 5.25 -5.94
N PHE A 194 -19.80 4.02 -6.17
CA PHE A 194 -21.11 3.74 -6.73
C PHE A 194 -22.07 3.01 -5.80
N LEU A 195 -21.62 2.41 -4.69
CA LEU A 195 -22.56 1.90 -3.70
C LEU A 195 -23.37 3.04 -3.08
N PRO A 196 -24.66 2.78 -2.79
CA PRO A 196 -25.52 3.78 -2.15
C PRO A 196 -24.88 4.33 -0.87
N LYS A 197 -24.93 5.64 -0.68
CA LYS A 197 -24.45 6.31 0.54
C LYS A 197 -25.43 6.13 1.73
N VAL A 198 -26.26 5.13 1.67
CA VAL A 198 -27.19 4.79 2.76
C VAL A 198 -26.43 3.93 3.77
N VAL A 199 -26.43 4.37 5.02
CA VAL A 199 -25.82 3.61 6.12
C VAL A 199 -26.74 2.44 6.47
N SER A 200 -26.45 1.26 5.93
CA SER A 200 -27.10 0.00 6.33
C SER A 200 -26.03 -1.02 6.71
N ILE A 201 -26.43 -2.00 7.49
CA ILE A 201 -25.55 -3.10 7.97
C ILE A 201 -24.89 -3.81 6.78
N GLU A 202 -25.68 -4.12 5.74
CA GLU A 202 -25.22 -4.86 4.57
C GLU A 202 -24.17 -4.06 3.79
N ILE A 203 -24.42 -2.77 3.54
CA ILE A 203 -23.51 -1.90 2.78
C ILE A 203 -22.20 -1.72 3.53
N ILE A 204 -22.25 -1.44 4.82
CA ILE A 204 -21.05 -1.27 5.65
C ILE A 204 -20.26 -2.57 5.73
N THR A 205 -20.92 -3.71 5.90
CA THR A 205 -20.25 -5.03 5.92
C THR A 205 -19.57 -5.32 4.58
N VAL A 206 -20.22 -5.02 3.45
CA VAL A 206 -19.61 -5.18 2.12
C VAL A 206 -18.39 -4.27 1.99
N GLN A 207 -18.49 -2.98 2.33
CA GLN A 207 -17.38 -2.04 2.21
C GLN A 207 -16.19 -2.44 3.11
N ALA A 208 -16.46 -2.79 4.37
CA ALA A 208 -15.43 -3.21 5.33
C ALA A 208 -14.75 -4.51 4.90
N THR A 209 -15.52 -5.48 4.40
CA THR A 209 -15.01 -6.76 3.88
C THR A 209 -14.14 -6.54 2.65
N MET A 210 -14.61 -5.78 1.66
CA MET A 210 -13.87 -5.50 0.44
C MET A 210 -12.60 -4.71 0.71
N GLN A 211 -12.62 -3.76 1.65
CA GLN A 211 -11.42 -3.05 2.08
C GLN A 211 -10.36 -4.02 2.64
N LYS A 212 -10.75 -4.93 3.52
CA LYS A 212 -9.82 -5.89 4.14
C LYS A 212 -9.24 -6.87 3.12
N ILE A 213 -10.08 -7.44 2.25
CA ILE A 213 -9.64 -8.35 1.19
C ILE A 213 -8.64 -7.61 0.29
N SER A 214 -8.98 -6.39 -0.17
CA SER A 214 -8.10 -5.59 -1.02
C SER A 214 -6.79 -5.26 -0.32
N GLN A 215 -6.81 -4.88 0.96
CA GLN A 215 -5.63 -4.51 1.72
C GLN A 215 -4.69 -5.70 1.94
N TYR A 216 -5.21 -6.87 2.35
CA TYR A 216 -4.36 -8.06 2.55
C TYR A 216 -3.85 -8.62 1.22
N ALA A 217 -4.65 -8.59 0.16
CA ALA A 217 -4.19 -8.96 -1.18
C ALA A 217 -3.09 -8.01 -1.67
N PHE A 218 -3.21 -6.70 -1.45
CA PHE A 218 -2.20 -5.69 -1.76
C PHE A 218 -0.90 -5.95 -0.99
N ILE A 219 -0.97 -6.19 0.32
CA ILE A 219 0.19 -6.54 1.15
C ILE A 219 0.90 -7.79 0.61
N SER A 220 0.14 -8.85 0.33
CA SER A 220 0.69 -10.10 -0.23
C SER A 220 1.37 -9.87 -1.57
N CYS A 221 0.75 -9.09 -2.45
CA CYS A 221 1.33 -8.69 -3.73
C CYS A 221 2.70 -8.04 -3.53
N PHE A 222 2.80 -7.01 -2.69
CA PHE A 222 4.05 -6.26 -2.55
C PHE A 222 5.14 -7.05 -1.80
N ILE A 223 4.80 -7.99 -0.93
CA ILE A 223 5.77 -8.95 -0.37
C ILE A 223 6.37 -9.81 -1.51
N ILE A 224 5.52 -10.36 -2.39
CA ILE A 224 5.96 -11.19 -3.52
C ILE A 224 6.82 -10.36 -4.49
N GLN A 225 6.42 -9.12 -4.80
CA GLN A 225 7.16 -8.23 -5.68
C GLN A 225 8.54 -7.87 -5.11
N ALA A 226 8.61 -7.53 -3.82
CA ALA A 226 9.87 -7.22 -3.15
C ALA A 226 10.80 -8.43 -3.10
N HIS A 227 10.26 -9.63 -2.84
CA HIS A 227 11.03 -10.88 -2.89
C HIS A 227 11.53 -11.17 -4.31
N GLY A 228 10.69 -10.98 -5.33
CA GLY A 228 11.09 -11.10 -6.74
C GLY A 228 12.21 -10.14 -7.12
N ALA A 229 12.12 -8.89 -6.71
CA ALA A 229 13.15 -7.89 -6.94
C ALA A 229 14.48 -8.25 -6.26
N LEU A 230 14.45 -8.75 -5.02
CA LEU A 230 15.63 -9.27 -4.31
C LEU A 230 16.31 -10.41 -5.07
N ASN A 231 15.55 -11.36 -5.57
CA ASN A 231 16.10 -12.50 -6.32
C ASN A 231 16.73 -12.05 -7.65
N ARG A 232 16.10 -11.11 -8.36
CA ARG A 232 16.64 -10.54 -9.61
C ARG A 232 17.93 -9.77 -9.37
N GLU A 233 18.04 -9.04 -8.27
CA GLU A 233 19.27 -8.34 -7.90
C GLU A 233 20.44 -9.31 -7.70
N LYS A 234 20.20 -10.49 -7.10
CA LYS A 234 21.20 -11.54 -6.92
C LYS A 234 21.65 -12.15 -8.27
N ILE A 235 20.70 -12.54 -9.13
CA ILE A 235 21.01 -13.13 -10.45
C ILE A 235 21.82 -12.17 -11.32
N ASN A 236 21.50 -10.88 -11.31
CA ASN A 236 22.25 -9.87 -12.08
C ASN A 236 23.71 -9.73 -11.63
N ILE A 237 24.06 -10.21 -10.45
CA ILE A 237 25.42 -10.23 -9.94
C ILE A 237 26.16 -11.45 -10.41
N ASP A 238 25.55 -12.63 -10.24
CA ASP A 238 26.16 -13.90 -10.59
C ASP A 238 26.50 -13.96 -12.10
N ASN A 239 25.73 -13.26 -12.93
CA ASN A 239 25.98 -13.14 -14.38
C ASN A 239 27.06 -12.11 -14.78
N LYS A 240 27.63 -11.35 -13.81
CA LYS A 240 28.68 -10.35 -14.07
C LYS A 240 30.09 -10.83 -13.71
N TYR A 241 30.20 -12.00 -13.10
CA TYR A 241 31.44 -12.68 -12.74
C TYR A 241 31.52 -14.05 -13.41
#